data_d5dd302f9921e5192f69e223dea044ad
#
_entry.id   d5dd302f9921e5192f69e223dea044ad
#
_cell.length_a   1.000
_cell.length_b   1.000
_cell.length_c   1.000
_cell.angle_alpha   90.00
_cell.angle_beta   90.00
_cell.angle_gamma   90.00
#
_symmetry.space_group_name_H-M   'P 1'
#
loop_
_entity.id
_entity.type
_entity.pdbx_description
1 polymer ?
#
loop_
_entity_poly.entity_id
_entity_poly.type
_entity_poly.pdbx_seq_one_letter_code
_entity_poly.pdbx_strand_id
1 'polypeptide(L)'
;EQGTQVPVRYFQSNGGMAARDVMVSRAVNAINSGPASAPMAGRYITRPLDIRNFITVDMGGTSFDITLTHEDKTNIDKDIDFLRYRIGTPMIQVETLGAGGGSIAWIDQMGVLNVGPQSAGAMPGPACYQRGGTQPTVTDANVALGYLNPESLLGGRLPIDAAASRQAISHHLAEP
;
A
#
# COMPACT_ATOMS: atom_id res chain seq x y z
N GLU A 1 23.77 -2.12 -21.04
CA GLU A 1 23.80 -1.21 -19.86
C GLU A 1 23.60 0.21 -20.35
N GLN A 2 22.39 0.71 -20.32
CA GLN A 2 22.11 2.13 -20.52
C GLN A 2 22.35 2.83 -19.17
N GLY A 3 23.58 3.24 -18.91
CA GLY A 3 23.93 4.02 -17.72
C GLY A 3 23.25 5.39 -17.74
N THR A 4 22.49 5.73 -16.72
CA THR A 4 21.99 7.09 -16.55
C THR A 4 23.16 8.04 -16.26
N GLN A 5 23.20 9.19 -16.94
CA GLN A 5 24.21 10.23 -16.71
C GLN A 5 23.82 11.21 -15.59
N VAL A 6 22.58 11.10 -15.06
CA VAL A 6 22.11 11.92 -13.95
C VAL A 6 22.39 11.24 -12.61
N PRO A 7 22.71 12.00 -11.54
CA PRO A 7 22.92 11.43 -10.22
C PRO A 7 21.64 10.75 -9.71
N VAL A 8 21.72 9.43 -9.44
CA VAL A 8 20.62 8.68 -8.82
C VAL A 8 20.66 8.92 -7.32
N ARG A 9 19.52 9.26 -6.74
CA ARG A 9 19.32 9.40 -5.31
C ARG A 9 18.33 8.35 -4.82
N TYR A 10 18.56 7.84 -3.63
CA TYR A 10 17.75 6.84 -2.98
C TYR A 10 17.00 7.46 -1.82
N PHE A 11 15.72 7.20 -1.73
CA PHE A 11 14.90 7.67 -0.63
C PHE A 11 15.22 6.87 0.64
N GLN A 12 15.20 7.55 1.79
CA GLN A 12 15.49 6.95 3.10
C GLN A 12 14.23 6.93 3.98
N SER A 13 14.21 6.03 4.94
CA SER A 13 13.11 5.88 5.90
C SER A 13 12.84 7.13 6.75
N ASN A 14 13.82 8.02 6.89
CA ASN A 14 13.71 9.29 7.60
C ASN A 14 13.14 10.44 6.74
N GLY A 15 12.74 10.16 5.50
CA GLY A 15 12.23 11.16 4.55
C GLY A 15 13.32 11.91 3.78
N GLY A 16 14.60 11.60 4.01
CA GLY A 16 15.72 12.16 3.26
C GLY A 16 16.08 11.38 2.01
N MET A 17 17.07 11.87 1.27
CA MET A 17 17.66 11.20 0.11
C MET A 17 19.16 11.07 0.25
N ALA A 18 19.73 9.96 -0.20
CA ALA A 18 21.18 9.70 -0.18
C ALA A 18 21.71 9.20 -1.51
N ALA A 19 23.02 9.35 -1.72
CA ALA A 19 23.73 8.73 -2.82
C ALA A 19 23.88 7.21 -2.61
N ARG A 20 24.20 6.47 -3.66
CA ARG A 20 24.33 5.02 -3.67
C ARG A 20 25.28 4.49 -2.59
N ASP A 21 26.46 5.06 -2.49
CA ASP A 21 27.53 4.64 -1.56
C ASP A 21 27.12 4.79 -0.09
N VAL A 22 26.40 5.87 0.24
CA VAL A 22 25.80 6.06 1.58
C VAL A 22 24.76 4.98 1.84
N MET A 23 23.90 4.66 0.87
CA MET A 23 22.88 3.62 1.04
C MET A 23 23.47 2.22 1.15
N VAL A 24 24.54 1.92 0.40
CA VAL A 24 25.25 0.63 0.53
C VAL A 24 25.86 0.46 1.93
N SER A 25 26.45 1.54 2.48
CA SER A 25 27.05 1.51 3.81
C SER A 25 26.02 1.50 4.96
N ARG A 26 24.80 1.96 4.71
CA ARG A 26 23.70 2.10 5.70
C ARG A 26 22.38 1.61 5.13
N ALA A 27 22.34 0.35 4.67
CA ALA A 27 21.16 -0.24 4.03
C ALA A 27 19.92 -0.24 4.95
N VAL A 28 20.10 -0.22 6.28
CA VAL A 28 19.02 -0.10 7.27
C VAL A 28 18.14 1.14 7.03
N ASN A 29 18.69 2.21 6.48
CA ASN A 29 17.94 3.42 6.15
C ASN A 29 16.96 3.26 4.97
N ALA A 30 16.97 2.10 4.30
CA ALA A 30 16.02 1.79 3.23
C ALA A 30 14.77 1.04 3.72
N ILE A 31 14.76 0.57 4.98
CA ILE A 31 13.60 -0.10 5.56
C ILE A 31 12.42 0.90 5.56
N ASN A 32 11.28 0.53 5.01
CA ASN A 32 10.09 1.41 4.86
C ASN A 32 10.34 2.71 4.07
N SER A 33 11.38 2.79 3.24
CA SER A 33 11.64 4.00 2.43
C SER A 33 10.53 4.32 1.42
N GLY A 34 9.80 3.30 0.95
CA GLY A 34 8.63 3.47 0.08
C GLY A 34 7.53 4.28 0.77
N PRO A 35 6.90 3.75 1.84
CA PRO A 35 5.89 4.46 2.63
C PRO A 35 6.37 5.81 3.16
N ALA A 36 7.64 5.92 3.57
CA ALA A 36 8.23 7.17 4.05
C ALA A 36 8.28 8.29 2.99
N SER A 37 8.17 7.96 1.71
CA SER A 37 8.11 8.95 0.63
C SER A 37 6.75 9.63 0.50
N ALA A 38 5.68 8.98 0.94
CA ALA A 38 4.30 9.45 0.77
C ALA A 38 4.04 10.84 1.41
N PRO A 39 4.45 11.14 2.66
CA PRO A 39 4.24 12.47 3.23
C PRO A 39 5.03 13.57 2.50
N MET A 40 6.16 13.24 1.89
CA MET A 40 6.91 14.22 1.08
C MET A 40 6.17 14.55 -0.22
N ALA A 41 5.60 13.52 -0.88
CA ALA A 41 4.74 13.70 -2.05
C ALA A 41 3.46 14.48 -1.68
N GLY A 42 2.82 14.11 -0.56
CA GLY A 42 1.66 14.80 -0.03
C GLY A 42 1.94 16.30 0.18
N ARG A 43 3.05 16.63 0.83
CA ARG A 43 3.48 18.02 1.05
C ARG A 43 3.72 18.78 -0.26
N TYR A 44 4.29 18.14 -1.25
CA TYR A 44 4.49 18.76 -2.57
C TYR A 44 3.17 19.14 -3.23
N ILE A 45 2.16 18.29 -3.12
CA ILE A 45 0.83 18.51 -3.71
C ILE A 45 0.03 19.54 -2.90
N THR A 46 0.10 19.50 -1.58
CA THR A 46 -0.73 20.34 -0.69
C THR A 46 -0.19 21.74 -0.50
N ARG A 47 1.12 21.95 -0.66
CA ARG A 47 1.77 23.25 -0.46
C ARG A 47 1.19 24.39 -1.30
N PRO A 48 0.89 24.23 -2.61
CA PRO A 48 0.27 25.30 -3.40
C PRO A 48 -1.15 25.67 -2.95
N LEU A 49 -1.80 24.78 -2.17
CA LEU A 49 -3.15 24.95 -1.65
C LEU A 49 -3.16 25.49 -0.20
N ASP A 50 -1.99 25.79 0.38
CA ASP A 50 -1.78 26.15 1.80
C ASP A 50 -2.41 25.14 2.78
N ILE A 51 -2.48 23.86 2.40
CA ILE A 51 -2.94 22.78 3.26
C ILE A 51 -1.75 22.21 4.02
N ARG A 52 -1.74 22.37 5.33
CA ARG A 52 -0.65 21.95 6.24
C ARG A 52 -0.95 20.66 7.01
N ASN A 53 -2.24 20.28 7.03
CA ASN A 53 -2.71 19.09 7.74
C ASN A 53 -3.27 18.12 6.72
N PHE A 54 -2.67 16.93 6.61
CA PHE A 54 -3.12 15.93 5.67
C PHE A 54 -2.73 14.52 6.11
N ILE A 55 -3.44 13.56 5.58
CA ILE A 55 -3.13 12.13 5.71
C ILE A 55 -2.71 11.65 4.33
N THR A 56 -1.61 10.89 4.25
CA THR A 56 -1.29 10.15 3.05
C THR A 56 -1.63 8.69 3.24
N VAL A 57 -2.13 8.08 2.20
CA VAL A 57 -2.50 6.67 2.17
C VAL A 57 -1.85 6.01 0.94
N ASP A 58 -1.28 4.84 1.14
CA ASP A 58 -0.68 4.02 0.09
C ASP A 58 -1.20 2.59 0.22
N MET A 59 -2.02 2.16 -0.74
CA MET A 59 -2.57 0.82 -0.77
C MET A 59 -1.78 -0.05 -1.73
N GLY A 60 -0.97 -0.94 -1.17
CA GLY A 60 -0.32 -2.02 -1.90
C GLY A 60 -1.23 -3.23 -2.12
N GLY A 61 -0.64 -4.34 -2.59
CA GLY A 61 -1.37 -5.60 -2.74
C GLY A 61 -1.70 -6.29 -1.41
N THR A 62 -0.89 -6.07 -0.37
CA THR A 62 -0.96 -6.80 0.91
C THR A 62 -1.19 -5.89 2.11
N SER A 63 -0.74 -4.65 2.04
CA SER A 63 -0.81 -3.67 3.12
C SER A 63 -1.41 -2.34 2.65
N PHE A 64 -1.83 -1.58 3.62
CA PHE A 64 -2.32 -0.21 3.49
C PHE A 64 -1.56 0.66 4.48
N ASP A 65 -0.69 1.51 3.96
CA ASP A 65 0.19 2.33 4.74
C ASP A 65 -0.37 3.74 4.89
N ILE A 66 -0.35 4.27 6.12
CA ILE A 66 -0.94 5.55 6.49
C ILE A 66 0.13 6.40 7.16
N THR A 67 0.27 7.66 6.75
CA THR A 67 1.06 8.64 7.48
C THR A 67 0.26 9.89 7.77
N LEU A 68 0.53 10.52 8.92
CA LEU A 68 -0.11 11.75 9.36
C LEU A 68 0.88 12.91 9.31
N THR A 69 0.50 14.00 8.67
CA THR A 69 1.21 15.27 8.71
C THR A 69 0.34 16.33 9.36
N HIS A 70 0.85 16.96 10.40
CA HIS A 70 0.20 18.04 11.14
C HIS A 70 1.10 19.27 11.17
N GLU A 71 0.58 20.42 10.77
CA GLU A 71 1.33 21.69 10.65
C GLU A 71 2.67 21.51 9.91
N ASP A 72 2.61 20.86 8.74
CA ASP A 72 3.78 20.54 7.92
C ASP A 72 4.82 19.61 8.56
N LYS A 73 4.50 18.97 9.69
CA LYS A 73 5.40 18.06 10.38
C LYS A 73 4.83 16.65 10.34
N THR A 74 5.62 15.72 9.85
CA THR A 74 5.34 14.29 9.95
C THR A 74 6.13 13.72 11.12
N ASN A 75 5.50 12.89 11.94
CA ASN A 75 6.15 12.27 13.09
C ASN A 75 7.30 11.36 12.66
N ILE A 76 8.35 11.36 13.49
CA ILE A 76 9.53 10.51 13.32
C ILE A 76 9.71 9.71 14.60
N ASP A 77 9.69 8.39 14.47
CA ASP A 77 10.06 7.47 15.53
C ASP A 77 11.58 7.31 15.56
N LYS A 78 12.16 7.39 16.75
CA LYS A 78 13.61 7.27 16.94
C LYS A 78 14.05 5.82 17.12
N ASP A 79 13.15 4.99 17.61
CA ASP A 79 13.34 3.59 17.87
C ASP A 79 12.17 2.81 17.31
N ILE A 80 12.42 1.88 16.43
CA ILE A 80 11.39 1.04 15.81
C ILE A 80 11.66 -0.43 16.15
N ASP A 81 10.62 -1.13 16.58
CA ASP A 81 10.65 -2.57 16.68
C ASP A 81 10.28 -3.19 15.32
N PHE A 82 11.26 -3.73 14.62
CA PHE A 82 11.08 -4.38 13.33
C PHE A 82 11.48 -5.85 13.41
N LEU A 83 10.53 -6.76 13.19
CA LEU A 83 10.75 -8.21 13.25
C LEU A 83 11.47 -8.67 14.53
N ARG A 84 11.10 -8.12 15.70
CA ARG A 84 11.72 -8.35 17.01
C ARG A 84 13.11 -7.74 17.20
N TYR A 85 13.60 -6.95 16.25
CA TYR A 85 14.83 -6.19 16.40
C TYR A 85 14.51 -4.73 16.66
N ARG A 86 15.14 -4.17 17.68
CA ARG A 86 15.06 -2.73 17.94
C ARG A 86 16.06 -2.00 17.06
N ILE A 87 15.55 -1.12 16.20
CA ILE A 87 16.36 -0.34 15.27
C ILE A 87 16.38 1.11 15.75
N GLY A 88 17.56 1.56 16.22
CA GLY A 88 17.77 2.93 16.70
C GLY A 88 18.08 3.91 15.55
N THR A 89 17.32 3.85 14.45
CA THR A 89 17.46 4.77 13.32
C THR A 89 16.17 5.55 13.16
N PRO A 90 16.22 6.90 13.10
CA PRO A 90 15.01 7.71 12.91
C PRO A 90 14.29 7.33 11.62
N MET A 91 13.00 7.04 11.72
CA MET A 91 12.14 6.70 10.58
C MET A 91 10.82 7.48 10.68
N ILE A 92 10.26 7.83 9.53
CA ILE A 92 8.92 8.40 9.47
C ILE A 92 7.94 7.38 10.06
N GLN A 93 7.09 7.83 10.97
CA GLN A 93 6.03 6.99 11.54
C GLN A 93 5.04 6.63 10.46
N VAL A 94 4.90 5.33 10.23
CA VAL A 94 3.96 4.74 9.26
C VAL A 94 3.10 3.73 10.00
N GLU A 95 1.79 3.94 9.98
CA GLU A 95 0.84 2.95 10.47
C GLU A 95 0.46 2.02 9.32
N THR A 96 0.68 0.74 9.49
CA THR A 96 0.43 -0.26 8.45
C THR A 96 -0.73 -1.17 8.85
N LEU A 97 -1.77 -1.18 8.02
CA LEU A 97 -2.87 -2.14 8.14
C LEU A 97 -2.64 -3.31 7.18
N GLY A 98 -2.84 -4.53 7.65
CA GLY A 98 -2.74 -5.75 6.84
C GLY A 98 -3.96 -5.97 5.94
N ALA A 99 -4.42 -4.94 5.25
CA ALA A 99 -5.64 -4.91 4.44
C ALA A 99 -5.39 -4.23 3.09
N GLY A 100 -4.44 -4.73 2.33
CA GLY A 100 -4.16 -4.26 0.95
C GLY A 100 -5.14 -4.81 -0.08
N GLY A 101 -4.97 -4.41 -1.34
CA GLY A 101 -5.88 -4.76 -2.43
C GLY A 101 -6.11 -6.25 -2.64
N GLY A 102 -5.11 -7.09 -2.39
CA GLY A 102 -5.22 -8.56 -2.48
C GLY A 102 -5.71 -9.24 -1.22
N SER A 103 -5.94 -8.50 -0.11
CA SER A 103 -6.41 -9.10 1.14
C SER A 103 -7.80 -9.71 0.98
N ILE A 104 -7.93 -10.95 1.43
CA ILE A 104 -9.15 -11.74 1.28
C ILE A 104 -10.13 -11.36 2.37
N ALA A 105 -11.39 -11.13 1.98
CA ALA A 105 -12.50 -10.94 2.91
C ALA A 105 -13.16 -12.28 3.24
N TRP A 106 -13.52 -12.48 4.50
CA TRP A 106 -14.12 -13.71 5.00
C TRP A 106 -15.00 -13.47 6.22
N ILE A 107 -15.94 -14.35 6.47
CA ILE A 107 -16.83 -14.33 7.64
C ILE A 107 -16.31 -15.33 8.67
N ASP A 108 -16.14 -14.89 9.91
CA ASP A 108 -15.73 -15.80 10.99
C ASP A 108 -16.91 -16.60 11.56
N GLN A 109 -16.59 -17.49 12.53
CA GLN A 109 -17.59 -18.36 13.17
C GLN A 109 -18.68 -17.59 13.95
N MET A 110 -18.44 -16.31 14.24
CA MET A 110 -19.40 -15.43 14.92
C MET A 110 -20.22 -14.57 13.94
N GLY A 111 -20.03 -14.76 12.63
CA GLY A 111 -20.69 -13.97 11.59
C GLY A 111 -20.08 -12.58 11.37
N VAL A 112 -18.86 -12.33 11.86
CA VAL A 112 -18.18 -11.04 11.71
C VAL A 112 -17.34 -11.02 10.43
N LEU A 113 -17.49 -9.97 9.63
CA LEU A 113 -16.67 -9.73 8.44
C LEU A 113 -15.24 -9.38 8.85
N ASN A 114 -14.29 -10.11 8.31
CA ASN A 114 -12.87 -9.90 8.48
C ASN A 114 -12.20 -9.66 7.12
N VAL A 115 -11.07 -8.93 7.10
CA VAL A 115 -10.25 -8.70 5.91
C VAL A 115 -8.81 -9.02 6.24
N GLY A 116 -8.20 -9.92 5.46
CA GLY A 116 -6.86 -10.44 5.75
C GLY A 116 -6.83 -11.35 7.00
N PRO A 117 -5.64 -11.72 7.49
CA PRO A 117 -4.31 -11.40 6.96
C PRO A 117 -3.94 -12.13 5.66
N GLN A 118 -4.77 -13.09 5.23
CA GLN A 118 -4.55 -13.83 3.99
C GLN A 118 -4.71 -12.90 2.79
N SER A 119 -3.84 -13.11 1.79
CA SER A 119 -3.87 -12.36 0.54
C SER A 119 -3.91 -13.32 -0.64
N ALA A 120 -4.71 -13.00 -1.64
CA ALA A 120 -4.73 -13.70 -2.92
C ALA A 120 -3.46 -13.44 -3.75
N GLY A 121 -2.62 -12.47 -3.34
CA GLY A 121 -1.42 -12.08 -4.05
C GLY A 121 -1.70 -11.56 -5.46
N ALA A 122 -0.68 -11.63 -6.32
CA ALA A 122 -0.84 -11.32 -7.74
C ALA A 122 -1.30 -12.52 -8.58
N MET A 123 -1.06 -13.73 -8.07
CA MET A 123 -1.45 -15.02 -8.67
C MET A 123 -1.91 -15.96 -7.55
N PRO A 124 -3.13 -16.49 -7.61
CA PRO A 124 -4.15 -16.27 -8.65
C PRO A 124 -4.71 -14.85 -8.64
N GLY A 125 -4.61 -14.09 -7.54
CA GLY A 125 -5.07 -12.73 -7.42
C GLY A 125 -6.56 -12.58 -7.13
N PRO A 126 -7.08 -11.35 -7.15
CA PRO A 126 -8.50 -11.04 -7.07
C PRO A 126 -9.36 -11.82 -8.07
N ALA A 127 -10.60 -12.11 -7.70
CA ALA A 127 -11.54 -12.83 -8.58
C ALA A 127 -11.74 -12.11 -9.93
N CYS A 128 -11.77 -10.77 -9.90
CA CYS A 128 -11.93 -9.95 -11.09
C CYS A 128 -10.76 -10.03 -12.09
N TYR A 129 -9.58 -10.54 -11.70
CA TYR A 129 -8.44 -10.68 -12.61
C TYR A 129 -8.55 -11.88 -13.55
N GLN A 130 -9.50 -12.78 -13.33
CA GLN A 130 -9.72 -13.98 -14.13
C GLN A 130 -8.48 -14.88 -14.29
N ARG A 131 -7.67 -14.94 -13.24
CA ARG A 131 -6.43 -15.75 -13.20
C ARG A 131 -6.56 -16.97 -12.28
N GLY A 132 -7.79 -17.37 -11.98
CA GLY A 132 -8.10 -18.50 -11.09
C GLY A 132 -8.38 -18.10 -9.63
N GLY A 133 -8.37 -16.83 -9.29
CA GLY A 133 -8.86 -16.34 -8.00
C GLY A 133 -10.37 -16.51 -7.89
N THR A 134 -10.84 -17.02 -6.75
CA THR A 134 -12.27 -17.25 -6.48
C THR A 134 -12.75 -16.56 -5.21
N GLN A 135 -11.83 -16.17 -4.33
CA GLN A 135 -12.15 -15.52 -3.07
C GLN A 135 -12.27 -14.00 -3.23
N PRO A 136 -13.22 -13.36 -2.53
CA PRO A 136 -13.40 -11.91 -2.61
C PRO A 136 -12.24 -11.19 -1.92
N THR A 137 -11.72 -10.16 -2.58
CA THR A 137 -10.64 -9.32 -2.07
C THR A 137 -11.09 -7.87 -1.96
N VAL A 138 -10.26 -7.01 -1.33
CA VAL A 138 -10.48 -5.56 -1.31
C VAL A 138 -10.54 -4.99 -2.74
N THR A 139 -9.74 -5.52 -3.68
CA THR A 139 -9.83 -5.13 -5.09
C THR A 139 -11.19 -5.46 -5.69
N ASP A 140 -11.74 -6.64 -5.40
CA ASP A 140 -13.07 -7.02 -5.87
C ASP A 140 -14.16 -6.10 -5.31
N ALA A 141 -14.05 -5.71 -4.03
CA ALA A 141 -14.96 -4.74 -3.42
C ALA A 141 -14.86 -3.37 -4.11
N ASN A 142 -13.63 -2.89 -4.38
CA ASN A 142 -13.43 -1.62 -5.07
C ASN A 142 -13.97 -1.61 -6.52
N VAL A 143 -13.88 -2.74 -7.22
CA VAL A 143 -14.49 -2.92 -8.53
C VAL A 143 -16.01 -2.94 -8.44
N ALA A 144 -16.58 -3.70 -7.50
CA ALA A 144 -18.01 -3.81 -7.30
C ALA A 144 -18.67 -2.47 -6.92
N LEU A 145 -17.95 -1.63 -6.14
CA LEU A 145 -18.38 -0.29 -5.72
C LEU A 145 -18.12 0.79 -6.78
N GLY A 146 -17.41 0.47 -7.87
CA GLY A 146 -17.09 1.43 -8.92
C GLY A 146 -15.93 2.38 -8.60
N TYR A 147 -15.16 2.14 -7.54
CA TYR A 147 -13.93 2.90 -7.23
C TYR A 147 -12.79 2.57 -8.20
N LEU A 148 -12.76 1.35 -8.73
CA LEU A 148 -11.86 0.95 -9.80
C LEU A 148 -12.66 0.81 -11.11
N ASN A 149 -12.19 1.51 -12.13
CA ASN A 149 -12.77 1.37 -13.47
C ASN A 149 -12.25 0.08 -14.14
N PRO A 150 -13.11 -0.90 -14.42
CA PRO A 150 -12.70 -2.17 -15.03
C PRO A 150 -12.11 -2.02 -16.43
N GLU A 151 -12.44 -0.95 -17.16
CA GLU A 151 -11.97 -0.73 -18.52
C GLU A 151 -10.58 -0.11 -18.61
N SER A 152 -10.08 0.50 -17.52
CA SER A 152 -8.86 1.31 -17.58
C SER A 152 -7.72 0.84 -16.66
N LEU A 153 -7.85 -0.31 -15.99
CA LEU A 153 -6.79 -0.79 -15.10
C LEU A 153 -5.50 -1.08 -15.89
N LEU A 154 -4.37 -0.55 -15.40
CA LEU A 154 -3.08 -0.58 -16.09
C LEU A 154 -3.15 -0.06 -17.54
N GLY A 155 -3.96 0.97 -17.79
CA GLY A 155 -4.16 1.51 -19.13
C GLY A 155 -4.85 0.52 -20.08
N GLY A 156 -5.77 -0.30 -19.56
CA GLY A 156 -6.51 -1.32 -20.32
C GLY A 156 -5.73 -2.61 -20.61
N ARG A 157 -4.51 -2.75 -20.05
CA ARG A 157 -3.68 -3.96 -20.26
C ARG A 157 -4.16 -5.17 -19.45
N LEU A 158 -4.89 -4.93 -18.37
CA LEU A 158 -5.47 -5.97 -17.55
C LEU A 158 -6.99 -5.86 -17.63
N PRO A 159 -7.66 -6.78 -18.31
CA PRO A 159 -9.12 -6.84 -18.31
C PRO A 159 -9.62 -7.20 -16.92
N ILE A 160 -10.65 -6.51 -16.46
CA ILE A 160 -11.27 -6.70 -15.14
C ILE A 160 -12.71 -7.17 -15.34
N ASP A 161 -13.08 -8.24 -14.67
CA ASP A 161 -14.45 -8.74 -14.67
C ASP A 161 -15.20 -8.31 -13.40
N ALA A 162 -16.02 -7.28 -13.53
CA ALA A 162 -16.85 -6.80 -12.44
C ALA A 162 -17.96 -7.80 -12.03
N ALA A 163 -18.38 -8.70 -12.93
CA ALA A 163 -19.35 -9.73 -12.60
C ALA A 163 -18.72 -10.79 -11.70
N ALA A 164 -17.48 -11.20 -12.01
CA ALA A 164 -16.71 -12.12 -11.16
C ALA A 164 -16.50 -11.57 -9.73
N SER A 165 -16.22 -10.27 -9.60
CA SER A 165 -16.14 -9.62 -8.27
C SER A 165 -17.44 -9.77 -7.49
N ARG A 166 -18.57 -9.41 -8.09
CA ARG A 166 -19.89 -9.50 -7.42
C ARG A 166 -20.24 -10.93 -7.06
N GLN A 167 -19.96 -11.88 -7.95
CA GLN A 167 -20.21 -13.29 -7.70
C GLN A 167 -19.37 -13.82 -6.52
N ALA A 168 -18.09 -13.50 -6.47
CA ALA A 168 -17.22 -13.88 -5.35
C ALA A 168 -17.71 -13.30 -4.02
N ILE A 169 -18.10 -12.02 -3.99
CA ILE A 169 -18.64 -11.34 -2.81
C ILE A 169 -19.96 -12.00 -2.37
N SER A 170 -20.91 -12.24 -3.29
CA SER A 170 -22.19 -12.85 -2.98
C SER A 170 -22.00 -14.25 -2.39
N HIS A 171 -21.23 -15.09 -3.07
CA HIS A 171 -21.02 -16.50 -2.70
C HIS A 171 -20.31 -16.67 -1.34
N HIS A 172 -19.33 -15.83 -1.04
CA HIS A 172 -18.50 -16.03 0.16
C HIS A 172 -18.89 -15.15 1.36
N LEU A 173 -19.63 -14.05 1.15
CA LEU A 173 -19.92 -13.09 2.21
C LEU A 173 -21.42 -12.87 2.44
N ALA A 174 -22.24 -12.92 1.38
CA ALA A 174 -23.68 -12.65 1.52
C ALA A 174 -24.52 -13.95 1.68
N GLU A 175 -24.02 -15.05 1.14
CA GLU A 175 -24.67 -16.38 1.17
C GLU A 175 -23.67 -17.44 1.68
N PRO A 176 -23.09 -17.26 2.88
CA PRO A 176 -22.10 -18.20 3.41
C PRO A 176 -22.74 -19.50 3.95
#